data_6819c49d7c6df1d9ee677bc2fc9c089d
#
_entry.id   6819c49d7c6df1d9ee677bc2fc9c089d
#
_cell.length_a   1.000
_cell.length_b   1.000
_cell.length_c   1.000
_cell.angle_alpha   90.00
_cell.angle_beta   90.00
_cell.angle_gamma   90.00
#
_symmetry.space_group_name_H-M   'P 1'
#
loop_
_entity.id
_entity.type
_entity.pdbx_description
1 polymer ?
#
loop_
_entity_poly.entity_id
_entity_poly.type
_entity_poly.pdbx_seq_one_letter_code
_entity_poly.pdbx_strand_id
1 'polypeptide(L)'
;MKINMRTTAAVVAALTLAVSAASAEGFSVAGDIRSGIEFGFGDDAKVVSTSDYHDGNYYGNGNTRLRLNFKYENGDAGAVFRYEHKAGKAWFDEGNAKYAMGYAKLFDGILVAEAGKLKDLYTGSDGQEGYGLTDIASAGAYGAGFTLLPVDGLAVQAIVSDGLGKGFEARKDNFTFGAKYANDVIKVAGGYNLSGKAYGYVGIGAVENLGVDLEVYYEQLEDKDDIVEINEDINYDLNDSLSFGLLAYQKFGEEEKPVFEFNPHVMFGIDDTFAVSAESYITVPTAEDSKVAFSVTPALWINVKKAKINVYYTYDNDGENSANYVGTGVKVSF
;
A
#
# COMPACT_ATOMS: atom_id res chain seq x y z
N MET A 1 -27.66 17.43 5.10
CA MET A 1 -26.79 16.26 4.84
C MET A 1 -27.69 15.07 4.55
N LYS A 2 -27.82 14.63 3.29
CA LYS A 2 -28.60 13.42 2.95
C LYS A 2 -27.64 12.24 3.05
N ILE A 3 -27.75 11.49 4.15
CA ILE A 3 -27.06 10.19 4.27
C ILE A 3 -27.59 9.30 3.16
N ASN A 4 -26.71 8.86 2.29
CA ASN A 4 -27.09 8.02 1.16
C ASN A 4 -27.39 6.61 1.69
N MET A 5 -28.70 6.31 1.89
CA MET A 5 -29.17 5.01 2.41
C MET A 5 -28.61 3.80 1.65
N ARG A 6 -28.22 3.97 0.38
CA ARG A 6 -27.58 2.91 -0.41
C ARG A 6 -26.19 2.54 0.13
N THR A 7 -25.41 3.53 0.59
CA THR A 7 -24.09 3.30 1.20
C THR A 7 -24.25 2.52 2.51
N THR A 8 -25.22 2.91 3.35
CA THR A 8 -25.47 2.23 4.63
C THR A 8 -25.94 0.79 4.40
N ALA A 9 -26.82 0.55 3.43
CA ALA A 9 -27.30 -0.78 3.09
C ALA A 9 -26.19 -1.69 2.55
N ALA A 10 -25.27 -1.17 1.72
CA ALA A 10 -24.14 -1.93 1.21
C ALA A 10 -23.14 -2.32 2.32
N VAL A 11 -22.88 -1.41 3.26
CA VAL A 11 -22.03 -1.68 4.43
C VAL A 11 -22.66 -2.73 5.33
N VAL A 12 -23.96 -2.64 5.60
CA VAL A 12 -24.70 -3.63 6.40
C VAL A 12 -24.71 -4.99 5.70
N ALA A 13 -24.94 -5.03 4.39
CA ALA A 13 -24.92 -6.28 3.61
C ALA A 13 -23.52 -6.92 3.61
N ALA A 14 -22.46 -6.13 3.45
CA ALA A 14 -21.07 -6.60 3.51
C ALA A 14 -20.72 -7.15 4.91
N LEU A 15 -21.15 -6.47 5.97
CA LEU A 15 -20.95 -6.95 7.35
C LEU A 15 -21.73 -8.24 7.62
N THR A 16 -22.96 -8.36 7.11
CA THR A 16 -23.79 -9.56 7.27
C THR A 16 -23.18 -10.75 6.52
N LEU A 17 -22.68 -10.53 5.30
CA LEU A 17 -21.95 -11.55 4.54
C LEU A 17 -20.65 -11.96 5.24
N ALA A 18 -19.91 -11.00 5.77
CA ALA A 18 -18.68 -11.27 6.52
C ALA A 18 -18.94 -12.14 7.76
N VAL A 19 -19.99 -11.85 8.52
CA VAL A 19 -20.34 -12.63 9.72
C VAL A 19 -20.83 -14.03 9.36
N SER A 20 -21.63 -14.19 8.32
CA SER A 20 -22.11 -15.51 7.90
C SER A 20 -21.03 -16.37 7.25
N ALA A 21 -20.07 -15.76 6.55
CA ALA A 21 -18.97 -16.45 5.89
C ALA A 21 -17.85 -16.86 6.89
N ALA A 22 -17.64 -16.08 7.96
CA ALA A 22 -16.67 -16.40 9.00
C ALA A 22 -16.96 -17.70 9.76
N SER A 23 -18.11 -18.31 9.55
CA SER A 23 -18.48 -19.61 10.12
C SER A 23 -18.17 -20.82 9.23
N ALA A 24 -17.76 -20.61 7.98
CA ALA A 24 -17.37 -21.67 7.07
C ALA A 24 -15.92 -22.10 7.32
N GLU A 25 -15.68 -23.39 7.45
CA GLU A 25 -14.34 -23.94 7.63
C GLU A 25 -13.41 -23.51 6.47
N GLY A 26 -12.22 -23.01 6.83
CA GLY A 26 -11.23 -22.52 5.85
C GLY A 26 -11.53 -21.15 5.23
N PHE A 27 -12.65 -20.49 5.57
CA PHE A 27 -13.01 -19.19 5.03
C PHE A 27 -12.80 -18.06 6.06
N SER A 28 -12.20 -16.96 5.65
CA SER A 28 -12.06 -15.77 6.49
C SER A 28 -12.36 -14.50 5.71
N VAL A 29 -12.93 -13.52 6.42
CA VAL A 29 -13.15 -12.17 5.93
C VAL A 29 -12.55 -11.19 6.91
N ALA A 30 -11.79 -10.25 6.39
CA ALA A 30 -11.24 -9.13 7.14
C ALA A 30 -11.35 -7.86 6.31
N GLY A 31 -11.31 -6.72 6.96
CA GLY A 31 -11.39 -5.47 6.21
C GLY A 31 -11.25 -4.25 7.09
N ASP A 32 -11.38 -3.11 6.44
CA ASP A 32 -11.43 -1.80 7.10
C ASP A 32 -12.42 -0.86 6.40
N ILE A 33 -13.02 -0.02 7.19
CA ILE A 33 -13.76 1.17 6.73
C ILE A 33 -13.05 2.37 7.32
N ARG A 34 -12.74 3.35 6.50
CA ARG A 34 -12.18 4.62 6.95
C ARG A 34 -12.87 5.81 6.31
N SER A 35 -13.00 6.89 7.06
CA SER A 35 -13.58 8.15 6.61
C SER A 35 -13.10 9.28 7.51
N GLY A 36 -13.05 10.50 6.99
CA GLY A 36 -12.69 11.69 7.74
C GLY A 36 -13.37 12.94 7.20
N ILE A 37 -13.19 14.03 7.94
CA ILE A 37 -13.63 15.39 7.57
C ILE A 37 -12.48 16.33 7.87
N GLU A 38 -12.19 17.20 6.92
CA GLU A 38 -11.19 18.24 7.07
C GLU A 38 -11.78 19.62 6.79
N PHE A 39 -11.35 20.60 7.54
CA PHE A 39 -11.75 22.00 7.42
C PHE A 39 -10.50 22.83 7.13
N GLY A 40 -10.46 23.46 5.96
CA GLY A 40 -9.43 24.43 5.61
C GLY A 40 -9.77 25.83 6.11
N PHE A 41 -8.75 26.56 6.54
CA PHE A 41 -8.84 27.96 7.00
C PHE A 41 -7.88 28.81 6.16
N GLY A 42 -8.29 30.03 5.85
CA GLY A 42 -7.52 30.98 5.04
C GLY A 42 -8.39 31.65 3.98
N ASP A 43 -7.77 32.33 3.02
CA ASP A 43 -8.46 33.08 1.97
C ASP A 43 -9.33 32.19 1.07
N ASP A 44 -9.03 30.89 1.03
CA ASP A 44 -9.77 29.86 0.32
C ASP A 44 -10.44 28.85 1.28
N ALA A 45 -11.01 29.32 2.38
CA ALA A 45 -11.70 28.46 3.35
C ALA A 45 -12.65 27.46 2.67
N LYS A 46 -12.26 26.22 2.60
CA LYS A 46 -13.04 25.13 2.01
C LYS A 46 -13.35 24.10 3.08
N VAL A 47 -14.62 23.74 3.19
CA VAL A 47 -14.99 22.50 3.85
C VAL A 47 -14.72 21.38 2.84
N VAL A 48 -13.61 20.72 2.96
CA VAL A 48 -13.34 19.49 2.20
C VAL A 48 -14.11 18.39 2.90
N SER A 49 -15.34 18.19 2.48
CA SER A 49 -16.13 17.07 2.94
C SER A 49 -15.67 15.83 2.22
N THR A 50 -14.60 15.31 2.60
CA THR A 50 -14.25 13.92 2.33
C THR A 50 -12.85 13.73 2.76
N SER A 51 -12.64 12.97 3.63
CA SER A 51 -11.81 12.03 3.21
C SER A 51 -10.52 11.74 3.81
N ASP A 52 -9.77 12.51 4.33
CA ASP A 52 -8.45 11.95 4.54
C ASP A 52 -8.32 11.50 5.98
N TYR A 53 -8.56 10.20 6.20
CA TYR A 53 -8.09 9.56 7.40
C TYR A 53 -6.56 9.54 7.29
N HIS A 54 -5.89 10.42 8.03
CA HIS A 54 -4.46 10.32 8.25
C HIS A 54 -4.17 9.01 8.97
N ASP A 55 -3.54 8.06 8.31
CA ASP A 55 -3.29 6.73 8.87
C ASP A 55 -2.04 6.70 9.77
N GLY A 56 -1.39 7.86 9.96
CA GLY A 56 -0.15 7.98 10.73
C GLY A 56 1.05 7.36 10.02
N ASN A 57 0.86 6.91 8.82
CA ASN A 57 1.87 6.36 7.95
C ASN A 57 1.84 7.16 6.64
N TYR A 58 2.37 8.31 6.62
CA TYR A 58 3.11 9.05 5.62
C TYR A 58 2.50 9.38 4.29
N TYR A 59 1.95 8.49 3.57
CA TYR A 59 1.30 8.65 2.28
C TYR A 59 -0.21 8.46 2.42
N GLY A 60 -0.69 8.84 3.58
CA GLY A 60 -2.06 8.58 3.92
C GLY A 60 -3.05 9.61 3.41
N ASN A 61 -3.05 9.94 2.13
CA ASN A 61 -4.27 10.44 1.54
C ASN A 61 -5.34 9.37 1.66
N GLY A 62 -5.78 9.22 2.90
CA GLY A 62 -6.72 8.21 3.31
C GLY A 62 -8.12 8.50 2.87
N ASN A 63 -8.35 8.58 1.59
CA ASN A 63 -9.68 8.68 1.02
C ASN A 63 -10.68 7.77 1.75
N THR A 64 -11.88 8.25 1.98
CA THR A 64 -12.99 7.40 2.43
C THR A 64 -12.98 6.10 1.65
N ARG A 65 -12.75 5.00 2.34
CA ARG A 65 -12.50 3.70 1.75
C ARG A 65 -13.23 2.59 2.48
N LEU A 66 -13.77 1.65 1.72
CA LEU A 66 -14.13 0.31 2.20
C LEU A 66 -13.19 -0.69 1.56
N ARG A 67 -12.48 -1.48 2.37
CA ARG A 67 -11.66 -2.60 1.92
C ARG A 67 -12.19 -3.90 2.51
N LEU A 68 -12.37 -4.91 1.66
CA LEU A 68 -12.76 -6.26 2.04
C LEU A 68 -11.72 -7.24 1.52
N ASN A 69 -11.20 -8.07 2.40
CA ASN A 69 -10.29 -9.16 2.06
C ASN A 69 -11.00 -10.48 2.36
N PHE A 70 -11.08 -11.33 1.36
CA PHE A 70 -11.61 -12.68 1.44
C PHE A 70 -10.46 -13.66 1.25
N LYS A 71 -10.38 -14.64 2.13
CA LYS A 71 -9.44 -15.76 2.00
C LYS A 71 -10.20 -17.06 2.22
N TYR A 72 -9.98 -18.00 1.34
CA TYR A 72 -10.37 -19.39 1.51
C TYR A 72 -9.12 -20.26 1.43
N GLU A 73 -8.99 -21.20 2.34
CA GLU A 73 -7.87 -22.16 2.35
C GLU A 73 -8.40 -23.49 2.85
N ASN A 74 -8.16 -24.53 2.08
CA ASN A 74 -8.50 -25.90 2.42
C ASN A 74 -7.35 -26.84 1.99
N GLY A 75 -6.50 -27.19 2.96
CA GLY A 75 -5.29 -27.98 2.72
C GLY A 75 -4.37 -27.33 1.68
N ASP A 76 -4.23 -28.00 0.54
CA ASP A 76 -3.29 -27.59 -0.51
C ASP A 76 -3.90 -26.64 -1.55
N ALA A 77 -5.11 -26.19 -1.38
CA ALA A 77 -5.75 -25.26 -2.30
C ALA A 77 -6.37 -24.07 -1.58
N GLY A 78 -6.42 -22.93 -2.25
CA GLY A 78 -7.02 -21.74 -1.70
C GLY A 78 -7.34 -20.68 -2.73
N ALA A 79 -7.98 -19.63 -2.27
CA ALA A 79 -8.29 -18.45 -3.05
C ALA A 79 -8.19 -17.19 -2.19
N VAL A 80 -7.78 -16.10 -2.79
CA VAL A 80 -7.75 -14.77 -2.18
C VAL A 80 -8.41 -13.76 -3.10
N PHE A 81 -9.17 -12.85 -2.48
CA PHE A 81 -9.83 -11.76 -3.20
C PHE A 81 -9.79 -10.50 -2.34
N ARG A 82 -9.46 -9.35 -2.94
CA ARG A 82 -9.59 -8.05 -2.31
C ARG A 82 -10.48 -7.14 -3.15
N TYR A 83 -11.50 -6.63 -2.52
CA TYR A 83 -12.30 -5.54 -3.02
C TYR A 83 -11.94 -4.25 -2.28
N GLU A 84 -11.75 -3.17 -3.02
CA GLU A 84 -11.48 -1.85 -2.46
C GLU A 84 -12.31 -0.81 -3.18
N HIS A 85 -13.19 -0.16 -2.45
CA HIS A 85 -13.95 0.98 -2.94
C HIS A 85 -13.43 2.26 -2.30
N LYS A 86 -13.10 3.25 -3.12
CA LYS A 86 -12.70 4.59 -2.70
C LYS A 86 -13.83 5.58 -3.03
N ALA A 87 -13.97 6.64 -2.22
CA ALA A 87 -14.93 7.71 -2.49
C ALA A 87 -14.72 8.31 -3.89
N GLY A 88 -15.82 8.64 -4.55
CA GLY A 88 -15.79 9.20 -5.91
C GLY A 88 -15.63 8.18 -7.05
N LYS A 89 -15.42 6.89 -6.75
CA LYS A 89 -15.38 5.81 -7.74
C LYS A 89 -16.72 5.08 -7.84
N ALA A 90 -16.99 4.45 -8.98
CA ALA A 90 -18.16 3.58 -9.12
C ALA A 90 -18.01 2.32 -8.26
N TRP A 91 -19.11 1.83 -7.67
CA TRP A 91 -19.08 0.66 -6.78
C TRP A 91 -18.65 -0.64 -7.47
N PHE A 92 -18.86 -0.78 -8.76
CA PHE A 92 -18.57 -1.98 -9.54
C PHE A 92 -17.58 -1.67 -10.68
N ASP A 93 -16.58 -0.83 -10.40
CA ASP A 93 -15.47 -0.58 -11.30
C ASP A 93 -14.50 -1.77 -11.24
N GLU A 94 -13.92 -2.17 -12.39
CA GLU A 94 -12.91 -3.23 -12.48
C GLU A 94 -11.68 -2.94 -11.60
N GLY A 95 -11.33 -1.66 -11.44
CA GLY A 95 -10.25 -1.21 -10.55
C GLY A 95 -10.50 -1.47 -9.06
N ASN A 96 -11.74 -1.79 -8.67
CA ASN A 96 -12.08 -2.09 -7.27
C ASN A 96 -11.66 -3.51 -6.85
N ALA A 97 -11.54 -4.46 -7.77
CA ALA A 97 -10.93 -5.75 -7.51
C ALA A 97 -9.41 -5.62 -7.60
N LYS A 98 -8.73 -5.54 -6.47
CA LYS A 98 -7.26 -5.38 -6.43
C LYS A 98 -6.56 -6.66 -6.85
N TYR A 99 -7.03 -7.79 -6.36
CA TYR A 99 -6.63 -9.13 -6.78
C TYR A 99 -7.80 -10.10 -6.63
N ALA A 100 -7.77 -11.19 -7.42
CA ALA A 100 -8.76 -12.26 -7.42
C ALA A 100 -8.11 -13.52 -7.99
N MET A 101 -7.52 -14.36 -7.15
CA MET A 101 -6.77 -15.53 -7.60
C MET A 101 -7.07 -16.78 -6.78
N GLY A 102 -6.97 -17.91 -7.46
CA GLY A 102 -6.85 -19.22 -6.84
C GLY A 102 -5.42 -19.74 -6.88
N TYR A 103 -5.08 -20.62 -5.95
CA TYR A 103 -3.79 -21.29 -5.91
C TYR A 103 -3.91 -22.74 -5.45
N ALA A 104 -2.92 -23.55 -5.87
CA ALA A 104 -2.76 -24.92 -5.40
C ALA A 104 -1.29 -25.17 -5.03
N LYS A 105 -1.07 -25.80 -3.86
CA LYS A 105 0.23 -26.27 -3.40
C LYS A 105 0.45 -27.70 -3.89
N LEU A 106 1.57 -27.95 -4.49
CA LEU A 106 1.96 -29.23 -5.07
C LEU A 106 3.28 -29.69 -4.43
N PHE A 107 3.49 -31.02 -4.40
CA PHE A 107 4.72 -31.61 -3.87
C PHE A 107 5.02 -31.16 -2.42
N ASP A 108 4.05 -31.37 -1.52
CA ASP A 108 4.14 -30.97 -0.12
C ASP A 108 4.41 -29.47 0.09
N GLY A 109 3.90 -28.63 -0.85
CA GLY A 109 4.02 -27.17 -0.78
C GLY A 109 5.29 -26.59 -1.40
N ILE A 110 6.17 -27.41 -1.97
CA ILE A 110 7.40 -26.93 -2.65
C ILE A 110 7.08 -26.11 -3.90
N LEU A 111 6.01 -26.46 -4.61
CA LEU A 111 5.55 -25.71 -5.79
C LEU A 111 4.13 -25.18 -5.56
N VAL A 112 3.92 -23.91 -5.83
CA VAL A 112 2.59 -23.29 -5.83
C VAL A 112 2.25 -22.85 -7.24
N ALA A 113 1.09 -23.31 -7.73
CA ALA A 113 0.51 -22.86 -8.99
C ALA A 113 -0.61 -21.86 -8.70
N GLU A 114 -0.64 -20.76 -9.41
CA GLU A 114 -1.53 -19.63 -9.18
C GLU A 114 -2.21 -19.20 -10.48
N ALA A 115 -3.46 -18.74 -10.42
CA ALA A 115 -4.17 -18.22 -11.59
C ALA A 115 -5.23 -17.19 -11.21
N GLY A 116 -5.43 -16.19 -12.08
CA GLY A 116 -6.41 -15.12 -11.91
C GLY A 116 -5.79 -13.72 -12.02
N LYS A 117 -6.35 -12.75 -11.34
CA LYS A 117 -5.67 -11.47 -11.07
C LYS A 117 -4.73 -11.69 -9.89
N LEU A 118 -3.46 -11.84 -10.20
CA LEU A 118 -2.44 -12.28 -9.26
C LEU A 118 -2.18 -11.26 -8.15
N LYS A 119 -1.63 -11.74 -7.06
CA LYS A 119 -1.08 -10.99 -5.94
C LYS A 119 0.26 -11.62 -5.58
N ASP A 120 1.23 -10.80 -5.25
CA ASP A 120 2.50 -11.26 -4.70
C ASP A 120 2.31 -11.83 -3.29
N LEU A 121 2.24 -13.16 -3.20
CA LEU A 121 2.12 -13.87 -1.93
C LEU A 121 3.49 -14.21 -1.34
N TYR A 122 4.50 -14.36 -2.19
CA TYR A 122 5.80 -14.93 -1.81
C TYR A 122 6.99 -14.05 -2.18
N THR A 123 6.91 -13.24 -3.24
CA THR A 123 8.05 -12.51 -3.81
C THR A 123 7.95 -11.00 -3.68
N GLY A 124 6.82 -10.45 -3.24
CA GLY A 124 6.68 -9.02 -2.99
C GLY A 124 7.65 -8.51 -1.92
N SER A 125 8.03 -7.24 -2.02
CA SER A 125 8.78 -6.56 -0.97
C SER A 125 7.93 -6.41 0.29
N ASP A 126 8.58 -6.16 1.42
CA ASP A 126 7.92 -5.80 2.67
C ASP A 126 8.08 -4.29 2.96
N GLY A 127 8.63 -3.53 2.00
CA GLY A 127 8.83 -2.10 2.11
C GLY A 127 7.53 -1.31 1.96
N GLN A 128 7.65 0.00 1.91
CA GLN A 128 6.52 0.92 1.96
C GLN A 128 5.59 0.81 0.75
N GLU A 129 6.13 0.84 -0.45
CA GLU A 129 5.36 0.71 -1.69
C GLU A 129 4.91 -0.73 -1.90
N GLY A 130 5.67 -1.69 -1.37
CA GLY A 130 5.36 -3.09 -1.46
C GLY A 130 5.48 -3.63 -2.87
N TYR A 131 6.47 -3.17 -3.64
CA TYR A 131 6.71 -3.62 -5.01
C TYR A 131 6.84 -5.13 -5.10
N GLY A 132 6.31 -5.68 -6.19
CA GLY A 132 6.37 -7.09 -6.46
C GLY A 132 6.31 -7.41 -7.94
N LEU A 133 6.27 -8.69 -8.27
CA LEU A 133 6.17 -9.13 -9.66
C LEU A 133 4.88 -8.66 -10.33
N THR A 134 3.80 -8.46 -9.55
CA THR A 134 2.52 -8.00 -10.08
C THR A 134 2.55 -6.53 -10.50
N ASP A 135 3.43 -5.71 -9.91
CA ASP A 135 3.57 -4.29 -10.25
C ASP A 135 4.34 -4.08 -11.54
N ILE A 136 5.30 -4.96 -11.82
CA ILE A 136 6.09 -4.95 -13.05
C ILE A 136 5.51 -5.85 -14.15
N ALA A 137 4.51 -6.68 -13.84
CA ALA A 137 3.85 -7.54 -14.82
C ALA A 137 2.96 -6.74 -15.77
N SER A 138 2.85 -7.18 -17.01
CA SER A 138 1.93 -6.58 -17.98
C SER A 138 0.47 -6.84 -17.62
N ALA A 139 -0.42 -6.00 -18.17
CA ALA A 139 -1.87 -6.17 -18.12
C ALA A 139 -2.48 -6.30 -16.71
N GLY A 140 -1.89 -5.63 -15.70
CA GLY A 140 -2.40 -5.64 -14.33
C GLY A 140 -2.36 -7.02 -13.68
N ALA A 141 -1.36 -7.83 -14.06
CA ALA A 141 -1.08 -9.17 -13.52
C ALA A 141 -2.22 -10.20 -13.66
N TYR A 142 -3.06 -10.08 -14.68
CA TYR A 142 -3.99 -11.16 -15.02
C TYR A 142 -3.25 -12.29 -15.74
N GLY A 143 -3.22 -13.48 -15.14
CA GLY A 143 -2.47 -14.58 -15.72
C GLY A 143 -2.34 -15.80 -14.83
N ALA A 144 -1.21 -16.47 -14.96
CA ALA A 144 -0.82 -17.60 -14.14
C ALA A 144 0.59 -17.41 -13.58
N GLY A 145 0.84 -17.95 -12.39
CA GLY A 145 2.12 -17.94 -11.72
C GLY A 145 2.53 -19.33 -11.25
N PHE A 146 3.83 -19.52 -11.13
CA PHE A 146 4.43 -20.70 -10.50
C PHE A 146 5.50 -20.23 -9.54
N THR A 147 5.33 -20.57 -8.26
CA THR A 147 6.27 -20.25 -7.19
C THR A 147 6.92 -21.51 -6.66
N LEU A 148 8.23 -21.57 -6.71
CA LEU A 148 9.04 -22.63 -6.10
C LEU A 148 9.52 -22.16 -4.72
N LEU A 149 9.31 -22.99 -3.70
CA LEU A 149 9.71 -22.79 -2.30
C LEU A 149 10.69 -23.90 -1.90
N PRO A 150 11.96 -23.85 -2.37
CA PRO A 150 12.88 -24.99 -2.23
C PRO A 150 13.44 -25.16 -0.82
N VAL A 151 13.52 -24.08 -0.04
CA VAL A 151 13.96 -24.05 1.35
C VAL A 151 13.25 -22.92 2.09
N ASP A 152 13.25 -22.97 3.41
CA ASP A 152 12.66 -21.92 4.23
C ASP A 152 13.26 -20.55 3.90
N GLY A 153 12.39 -19.57 3.77
CA GLY A 153 12.73 -18.19 3.45
C GLY A 153 13.04 -17.90 1.98
N LEU A 154 13.21 -18.91 1.11
CA LEU A 154 13.48 -18.69 -0.32
C LEU A 154 12.25 -18.97 -1.18
N ALA A 155 11.84 -17.99 -1.96
CA ALA A 155 10.83 -18.11 -3.01
C ALA A 155 11.40 -17.70 -4.36
N VAL A 156 11.10 -18.48 -5.41
CA VAL A 156 11.41 -18.11 -6.80
C VAL A 156 10.13 -18.23 -7.61
N GLN A 157 9.74 -17.16 -8.30
CA GLN A 157 8.45 -17.10 -9.00
C GLN A 157 8.62 -16.72 -10.48
N ALA A 158 7.80 -17.31 -11.31
CA ALA A 158 7.59 -16.91 -12.69
C ALA A 158 6.10 -16.61 -12.90
N ILE A 159 5.80 -15.50 -13.56
CA ILE A 159 4.45 -15.08 -13.93
C ILE A 159 4.36 -14.99 -15.45
N VAL A 160 3.26 -15.48 -15.99
CA VAL A 160 2.83 -15.21 -17.37
C VAL A 160 1.51 -14.46 -17.31
N SER A 161 1.53 -13.19 -17.71
CA SER A 161 0.36 -12.31 -17.67
C SER A 161 0.00 -11.78 -19.06
N ASP A 162 -1.29 -11.78 -19.37
CA ASP A 162 -1.84 -11.18 -20.58
C ASP A 162 -3.23 -10.61 -20.24
N GLY A 163 -3.53 -9.40 -20.66
CA GLY A 163 -4.77 -8.72 -20.26
C GLY A 163 -6.02 -9.55 -20.58
N LEU A 164 -7.04 -9.41 -19.72
CA LEU A 164 -8.31 -10.08 -19.89
C LEU A 164 -8.92 -9.82 -21.28
N GLY A 165 -9.22 -10.90 -22.00
CA GLY A 165 -10.11 -10.87 -23.17
C GLY A 165 -9.46 -10.54 -24.51
N LYS A 166 -8.15 -10.42 -24.60
CA LYS A 166 -7.46 -10.14 -25.87
C LYS A 166 -6.84 -11.38 -26.56
N GLY A 167 -6.93 -12.54 -25.92
CA GLY A 167 -6.24 -13.75 -26.37
C GLY A 167 -4.74 -13.68 -26.05
N PHE A 168 -4.15 -14.81 -25.71
CA PHE A 168 -2.73 -14.91 -25.40
C PHE A 168 -1.89 -14.80 -26.69
N GLU A 169 -1.22 -13.66 -26.86
CA GLU A 169 -0.11 -13.54 -27.79
C GLU A 169 1.18 -13.62 -26.99
N ALA A 170 2.01 -14.62 -27.27
CA ALA A 170 3.29 -14.81 -26.57
C ALA A 170 4.24 -13.64 -26.94
N ARG A 171 4.27 -12.62 -26.11
CA ARG A 171 5.18 -11.47 -26.20
C ARG A 171 6.17 -11.54 -25.04
N LYS A 172 7.34 -10.94 -25.21
CA LYS A 172 8.35 -10.87 -24.15
C LYS A 172 7.84 -10.19 -22.88
N ASP A 173 7.01 -9.17 -23.01
CA ASP A 173 6.42 -8.38 -21.93
C ASP A 173 5.43 -9.16 -21.05
N ASN A 174 4.97 -10.34 -21.52
CA ASN A 174 4.08 -11.19 -20.75
C ASN A 174 4.82 -12.01 -19.66
N PHE A 175 6.15 -12.07 -19.70
CA PHE A 175 6.95 -12.90 -18.81
C PHE A 175 7.64 -12.05 -17.73
N THR A 176 7.40 -12.42 -16.47
CA THR A 176 7.98 -11.76 -15.30
C THR A 176 8.57 -12.83 -14.38
N PHE A 177 9.75 -12.57 -13.86
CA PHE A 177 10.50 -13.47 -12.99
C PHE A 177 11.00 -12.73 -11.76
N GLY A 178 11.09 -13.42 -10.62
CA GLY A 178 11.68 -12.84 -9.44
C GLY A 178 11.93 -13.86 -8.35
N ALA A 179 12.59 -13.38 -7.32
CA ALA A 179 12.89 -14.15 -6.13
C ALA A 179 12.87 -13.28 -4.87
N LYS A 180 12.63 -13.93 -3.74
CA LYS A 180 12.74 -13.34 -2.41
C LYS A 180 13.47 -14.33 -1.50
N TYR A 181 14.38 -13.80 -0.71
CA TYR A 181 14.92 -14.49 0.46
C TYR A 181 14.65 -13.66 1.71
N ALA A 182 14.15 -14.28 2.75
CA ALA A 182 13.85 -13.62 4.01
C ALA A 182 14.24 -14.51 5.20
N ASN A 183 14.87 -13.90 6.18
CA ASN A 183 15.09 -14.45 7.51
C ASN A 183 14.95 -13.33 8.57
N ASP A 184 15.25 -13.61 9.81
CA ASP A 184 15.08 -12.66 10.94
C ASP A 184 16.02 -11.44 10.84
N VAL A 185 17.08 -11.50 10.05
CA VAL A 185 18.13 -10.48 9.97
C VAL A 185 18.04 -9.64 8.71
N ILE A 186 17.74 -10.30 7.58
CA ILE A 186 17.72 -9.66 6.26
C ILE A 186 16.60 -10.22 5.41
N LYS A 187 16.01 -9.33 4.63
CA LYS A 187 15.07 -9.66 3.56
C LYS A 187 15.58 -9.06 2.27
N VAL A 188 15.57 -9.83 1.21
CA VAL A 188 15.97 -9.36 -0.12
C VAL A 188 14.94 -9.87 -1.13
N ALA A 189 14.43 -8.99 -1.97
CA ALA A 189 13.56 -9.39 -3.07
C ALA A 189 13.94 -8.65 -4.34
N GLY A 190 13.57 -9.23 -5.48
CA GLY A 190 13.74 -8.54 -6.76
C GLY A 190 13.07 -9.30 -7.88
N GLY A 191 12.74 -8.56 -8.93
CA GLY A 191 12.09 -9.11 -10.11
C GLY A 191 12.36 -8.30 -11.36
N TYR A 192 12.15 -8.96 -12.49
CA TYR A 192 12.34 -8.40 -13.82
C TYR A 192 11.25 -8.87 -14.77
N ASN A 193 10.66 -7.94 -15.51
CA ASN A 193 9.78 -8.23 -16.65
C ASN A 193 10.55 -8.02 -17.93
N LEU A 194 10.36 -8.92 -18.92
CA LEU A 194 11.10 -8.86 -20.18
C LEU A 194 10.76 -7.62 -21.05
N SER A 195 9.82 -6.78 -20.64
CA SER A 195 9.58 -5.45 -21.24
C SER A 195 10.55 -4.37 -20.78
N GLY A 196 11.38 -4.64 -19.76
CA GLY A 196 12.32 -3.65 -19.22
C GLY A 196 11.91 -3.04 -17.88
N LYS A 197 10.93 -3.63 -17.16
CA LYS A 197 10.56 -3.22 -15.81
C LYS A 197 11.26 -4.10 -14.78
N ALA A 198 11.70 -3.50 -13.69
CA ALA A 198 12.33 -4.23 -12.59
C ALA A 198 11.98 -3.62 -11.23
N TYR A 199 12.09 -4.41 -10.18
CA TYR A 199 12.12 -3.91 -8.81
C TYR A 199 13.21 -4.63 -8.02
N GLY A 200 13.69 -3.97 -6.97
CA GLY A 200 14.60 -4.51 -5.98
C GLY A 200 14.22 -4.05 -4.58
N TYR A 201 14.48 -4.88 -3.58
CA TYR A 201 14.19 -4.60 -2.19
C TYR A 201 15.25 -5.18 -1.28
N VAL A 202 15.63 -4.43 -0.25
CA VAL A 202 16.46 -4.88 0.87
C VAL A 202 15.86 -4.36 2.16
N GLY A 203 15.54 -5.27 3.08
CA GLY A 203 15.11 -4.97 4.44
C GLY A 203 16.13 -5.49 5.45
N ILE A 204 16.46 -4.70 6.45
CA ILE A 204 17.43 -5.03 7.50
C ILE A 204 16.76 -4.90 8.86
N GLY A 205 16.70 -6.00 9.61
CA GLY A 205 16.21 -6.07 10.99
C GLY A 205 17.27 -6.60 11.97
N ALA A 206 18.56 -6.51 11.60
CA ALA A 206 19.66 -7.05 12.41
C ALA A 206 19.93 -6.27 13.70
N VAL A 207 19.47 -5.03 13.80
CA VAL A 207 19.65 -4.16 14.97
C VAL A 207 18.32 -4.10 15.70
N GLU A 208 18.34 -4.38 17.00
CA GLU A 208 17.16 -4.32 17.85
C GLU A 208 16.51 -2.93 17.76
N ASN A 209 15.20 -2.91 17.59
CA ASN A 209 14.39 -1.69 17.48
C ASN A 209 14.66 -0.80 16.24
N LEU A 210 15.50 -1.23 15.30
CA LEU A 210 15.78 -0.50 14.06
C LEU A 210 15.33 -1.32 12.86
N GLY A 211 14.41 -0.80 12.08
CA GLY A 211 14.04 -1.27 10.76
C GLY A 211 14.60 -0.33 9.69
N VAL A 212 15.19 -0.90 8.66
CA VAL A 212 15.64 -0.16 7.48
C VAL A 212 15.20 -0.92 6.24
N ASP A 213 14.41 -0.28 5.40
CA ASP A 213 13.92 -0.82 4.14
C ASP A 213 14.33 0.09 2.98
N LEU A 214 14.79 -0.50 1.90
CA LEU A 214 15.12 0.17 0.65
C LEU A 214 14.40 -0.54 -0.49
N GLU A 215 13.62 0.19 -1.26
CA GLU A 215 12.97 -0.29 -2.47
C GLU A 215 13.41 0.52 -3.67
N VAL A 216 13.59 -0.14 -4.79
CA VAL A 216 13.91 0.49 -6.07
C VAL A 216 12.96 -0.06 -7.14
N TYR A 217 12.34 0.84 -7.89
CA TYR A 217 11.61 0.51 -9.10
C TYR A 217 12.33 1.08 -10.31
N TYR A 218 12.35 0.35 -11.40
CA TYR A 218 12.93 0.75 -12.67
C TYR A 218 11.98 0.43 -13.82
N GLU A 219 11.82 1.37 -14.75
CA GLU A 219 11.07 1.18 -15.99
C GLU A 219 11.82 1.77 -17.17
N GLN A 220 12.16 0.92 -18.14
CA GLN A 220 12.73 1.34 -19.41
C GLN A 220 11.65 1.92 -20.33
N LEU A 221 11.87 3.12 -20.82
CA LEU A 221 11.00 3.79 -21.80
C LEU A 221 11.66 3.81 -23.18
N GLU A 222 10.87 3.68 -24.27
CA GLU A 222 11.43 3.57 -25.63
C GLU A 222 11.97 4.89 -26.17
N ASP A 223 11.33 6.03 -25.88
CA ASP A 223 11.66 7.32 -26.49
C ASP A 223 11.85 8.44 -25.41
N LYS A 224 12.10 8.09 -24.18
CA LYS A 224 12.25 8.99 -23.03
C LYS A 224 13.33 8.49 -22.10
N ASP A 225 13.70 9.32 -21.13
CA ASP A 225 14.57 8.89 -20.03
C ASP A 225 13.89 7.80 -19.21
N ASP A 226 14.64 6.77 -18.85
CA ASP A 226 14.17 5.67 -18.01
C ASP A 226 13.72 6.19 -16.64
N ILE A 227 12.67 5.58 -16.09
CA ILE A 227 12.17 5.92 -14.76
C ILE A 227 12.95 5.12 -13.72
N VAL A 228 13.43 5.80 -12.68
CA VAL A 228 13.96 5.19 -11.45
C VAL A 228 13.26 5.81 -10.25
N GLU A 229 12.63 4.98 -9.44
CA GLU A 229 12.02 5.38 -8.17
C GLU A 229 12.76 4.67 -7.03
N ILE A 230 13.11 5.41 -5.97
CA ILE A 230 13.80 4.90 -4.79
C ILE A 230 12.97 5.29 -3.57
N ASN A 231 12.63 4.32 -2.75
CA ASN A 231 11.91 4.50 -1.48
C ASN A 231 12.79 3.97 -0.35
N GLU A 232 12.96 4.78 0.66
CA GLU A 232 13.73 4.46 1.85
C GLU A 232 12.83 4.63 3.07
N ASP A 233 12.78 3.63 3.94
CA ASP A 233 12.03 3.66 5.19
C ASP A 233 12.96 3.28 6.34
N ILE A 234 13.11 4.18 7.31
CA ILE A 234 13.91 3.98 8.51
C ILE A 234 13.00 4.19 9.71
N ASN A 235 12.83 3.16 10.52
CA ASN A 235 12.04 3.20 11.74
C ASN A 235 12.89 2.80 12.94
N TYR A 236 12.80 3.57 14.02
CA TYR A 236 13.50 3.32 15.27
C TYR A 236 12.58 3.45 16.47
N ASP A 237 12.40 2.36 17.20
CA ASP A 237 11.65 2.32 18.46
C ASP A 237 12.62 2.57 19.63
N LEU A 238 12.62 3.80 20.16
CA LEU A 238 13.46 4.12 21.31
C LEU A 238 13.07 3.32 22.54
N ASN A 239 11.77 3.08 22.72
CA ASN A 239 11.15 2.26 23.76
C ASN A 239 9.70 1.93 23.35
N ASP A 240 8.97 1.19 24.20
CA ASP A 240 7.58 0.77 23.95
C ASP A 240 6.59 1.92 23.68
N SER A 241 6.95 3.16 24.04
CA SER A 241 6.07 4.33 23.89
C SER A 241 6.55 5.34 22.86
N LEU A 242 7.80 5.33 22.45
CA LEU A 242 8.36 6.38 21.60
C LEU A 242 9.06 5.80 20.37
N SER A 243 8.55 6.12 19.22
CA SER A 243 9.14 5.74 17.92
C SER A 243 9.42 6.97 17.05
N PHE A 244 10.42 6.82 16.21
CA PHE A 244 10.81 7.78 15.19
C PHE A 244 10.90 7.08 13.84
N GLY A 245 10.70 7.82 12.78
CA GLY A 245 10.98 7.30 11.47
C GLY A 245 11.21 8.39 10.43
N LEU A 246 11.73 7.96 9.31
CA LEU A 246 11.98 8.78 8.14
C LEU A 246 11.64 7.96 6.91
N LEU A 247 10.77 8.51 6.10
CA LEU A 247 10.59 8.03 4.73
C LEU A 247 11.24 9.01 3.78
N ALA A 248 11.90 8.49 2.78
CA ALA A 248 12.39 9.28 1.67
C ALA A 248 11.94 8.64 0.34
N TYR A 249 11.55 9.50 -0.59
CA TYR A 249 11.19 9.11 -1.94
C TYR A 249 11.96 9.96 -2.94
N GLN A 250 12.45 9.30 -3.97
CA GLN A 250 13.20 9.95 -5.05
C GLN A 250 12.72 9.38 -6.39
N LYS A 251 12.41 10.26 -7.32
CA LYS A 251 12.05 9.88 -8.69
C LYS A 251 12.93 10.60 -9.70
N PHE A 252 13.43 9.85 -10.67
CA PHE A 252 14.27 10.31 -11.78
C PHE A 252 13.68 9.84 -13.11
N GLY A 253 13.87 10.63 -14.16
CA GLY A 253 13.48 10.28 -15.53
C GLY A 253 12.14 10.88 -15.98
N GLU A 254 11.61 10.39 -17.11
CA GLU A 254 10.31 10.79 -17.71
C GLU A 254 10.19 12.28 -18.07
N GLU A 255 11.29 12.94 -18.50
CA GLU A 255 11.33 14.38 -18.84
C GLU A 255 11.05 15.31 -17.64
N GLU A 256 10.75 14.77 -16.48
CA GLU A 256 10.56 15.55 -15.25
C GLU A 256 11.89 15.76 -14.53
N LYS A 257 12.03 16.92 -13.89
CA LYS A 257 13.18 17.16 -13.03
C LYS A 257 13.04 16.30 -11.76
N PRO A 258 14.14 15.77 -11.24
CA PRO A 258 14.09 14.95 -10.03
C PRO A 258 13.37 15.66 -8.89
N VAL A 259 12.57 14.92 -8.16
CA VAL A 259 11.87 15.37 -6.96
C VAL A 259 12.36 14.52 -5.80
N PHE A 260 12.69 15.17 -4.69
CA PHE A 260 13.04 14.51 -3.44
C PHE A 260 11.98 14.81 -2.41
N GLU A 261 11.44 13.78 -1.81
CA GLU A 261 10.42 13.88 -0.79
C GLU A 261 10.91 13.22 0.50
N PHE A 262 10.67 13.88 1.63
CA PHE A 262 11.06 13.41 2.94
C PHE A 262 9.88 13.51 3.90
N ASN A 263 9.68 12.49 4.69
CA ASN A 263 8.66 12.49 5.71
C ASN A 263 9.22 11.99 7.06
N PRO A 264 9.89 12.87 7.82
CA PRO A 264 10.23 12.58 9.20
C PRO A 264 8.99 12.57 10.09
N HIS A 265 8.99 11.65 11.05
CA HIS A 265 7.85 11.49 11.96
C HIS A 265 8.27 11.00 13.33
N VAL A 266 7.40 11.27 14.29
CA VAL A 266 7.52 10.79 15.66
C VAL A 266 6.15 10.40 16.19
N MET A 267 6.08 9.30 16.95
CA MET A 267 4.89 8.90 17.66
C MET A 267 5.22 8.61 19.13
N PHE A 268 4.37 9.11 20.03
CA PHE A 268 4.45 8.86 21.45
C PHE A 268 3.13 8.30 21.97
N GLY A 269 3.16 7.04 22.41
CA GLY A 269 2.07 6.37 23.11
C GLY A 269 1.98 6.87 24.55
N ILE A 270 0.86 7.50 24.91
CA ILE A 270 0.60 7.92 26.28
C ILE A 270 0.15 6.73 27.12
N ASP A 271 -0.74 5.95 26.56
CA ASP A 271 -1.25 4.69 27.10
C ASP A 271 -1.86 3.82 25.97
N ASP A 272 -2.52 2.73 26.31
CA ASP A 272 -3.14 1.81 25.32
C ASP A 272 -4.26 2.49 24.49
N THR A 273 -4.79 3.61 24.98
CA THR A 273 -5.91 4.33 24.36
C THR A 273 -5.44 5.57 23.60
N PHE A 274 -4.48 6.29 24.11
CA PHE A 274 -4.07 7.59 23.58
C PHE A 274 -2.63 7.57 23.10
N ALA A 275 -2.41 8.19 21.94
CA ALA A 275 -1.09 8.51 21.44
C ALA A 275 -1.10 9.90 20.78
N VAL A 276 0.06 10.50 20.66
CA VAL A 276 0.28 11.73 19.90
C VAL A 276 1.35 11.49 18.86
N SER A 277 1.22 12.14 17.72
CA SER A 277 2.25 12.10 16.68
C SER A 277 2.50 13.48 16.10
N ALA A 278 3.64 13.63 15.46
CA ALA A 278 3.91 14.71 14.55
C ALA A 278 4.63 14.15 13.33
N GLU A 279 4.21 14.57 12.16
CA GLU A 279 4.84 14.25 10.90
C GLU A 279 5.07 15.50 10.08
N SER A 280 6.04 15.50 9.20
CA SER A 280 6.29 16.57 8.25
C SER A 280 6.47 15.95 6.87
N TYR A 281 5.88 16.55 5.86
CA TYR A 281 6.10 16.17 4.46
C TYR A 281 6.84 17.30 3.78
N ILE A 282 8.00 17.02 3.21
CA ILE A 282 8.92 18.00 2.62
C ILE A 282 9.19 17.59 1.18
N THR A 283 8.84 18.43 0.23
CA THR A 283 9.13 18.24 -1.19
C THR A 283 10.21 19.23 -1.62
N VAL A 284 11.32 18.70 -2.11
CA VAL A 284 12.45 19.49 -2.62
C VAL A 284 12.53 19.31 -4.14
N PRO A 285 12.00 20.24 -4.92
CA PRO A 285 12.10 20.19 -6.38
C PRO A 285 13.51 20.61 -6.82
N THR A 286 13.98 20.04 -7.93
CA THR A 286 15.28 20.40 -8.52
C THR A 286 15.16 21.35 -9.71
N ALA A 287 13.93 21.78 -10.08
CA ALA A 287 13.71 22.76 -11.12
C ALA A 287 14.21 24.15 -10.69
N GLU A 288 14.81 24.90 -11.63
CA GLU A 288 15.15 26.30 -11.43
C GLU A 288 13.88 27.09 -11.08
N ASP A 289 13.97 28.01 -10.10
CA ASP A 289 12.87 28.83 -9.60
C ASP A 289 11.77 28.07 -8.80
N SER A 290 11.89 26.76 -8.63
CA SER A 290 10.97 26.01 -7.79
C SER A 290 11.31 26.19 -6.30
N LYS A 291 10.28 26.23 -5.47
CA LYS A 291 10.42 26.40 -4.01
C LYS A 291 10.16 25.09 -3.29
N VAL A 292 10.79 24.95 -2.14
CA VAL A 292 10.53 23.82 -1.24
C VAL A 292 9.11 23.95 -0.69
N ALA A 293 8.33 22.89 -0.85
CA ALA A 293 7.03 22.75 -0.22
C ALA A 293 7.18 21.91 1.05
N PHE A 294 6.39 22.19 2.08
CA PHE A 294 6.37 21.37 3.28
C PHE A 294 5.03 21.44 4.01
N SER A 295 4.71 20.39 4.71
CA SER A 295 3.61 20.38 5.67
C SER A 295 4.08 19.86 7.03
N VAL A 296 3.35 20.24 8.08
CA VAL A 296 3.56 19.74 9.44
C VAL A 296 2.21 19.38 10.04
N THR A 297 2.07 18.13 10.49
CA THR A 297 0.80 17.57 10.97
C THR A 297 0.96 16.93 12.35
N PRO A 298 0.76 17.66 13.45
CA PRO A 298 0.53 17.06 14.75
C PRO A 298 -0.84 16.39 14.80
N ALA A 299 -0.93 15.24 15.48
CA ALA A 299 -2.17 14.49 15.64
C ALA A 299 -2.31 13.87 17.03
N LEU A 300 -3.55 13.80 17.50
CA LEU A 300 -3.98 12.99 18.64
C LEU A 300 -4.69 11.75 18.13
N TRP A 301 -4.31 10.61 18.64
CA TRP A 301 -4.88 9.30 18.33
C TRP A 301 -5.64 8.73 19.50
N ILE A 302 -6.80 8.15 19.22
CA ILE A 302 -7.64 7.47 20.19
C ILE A 302 -7.92 6.05 19.67
N ASN A 303 -7.38 5.05 20.36
CA ASN A 303 -7.51 3.65 20.01
C ASN A 303 -8.60 3.02 20.88
N VAL A 304 -9.67 2.51 20.27
CA VAL A 304 -10.77 1.83 20.97
C VAL A 304 -11.01 0.48 20.33
N LYS A 305 -10.44 -0.57 20.87
CA LYS A 305 -10.55 -1.95 20.34
C LYS A 305 -10.10 -1.99 18.85
N LYS A 306 -11.06 -2.17 17.94
CA LYS A 306 -10.85 -2.24 16.49
C LYS A 306 -11.04 -0.89 15.77
N ALA A 307 -11.30 0.18 16.50
CA ALA A 307 -11.43 1.53 15.97
C ALA A 307 -10.22 2.39 16.32
N LYS A 308 -9.74 3.15 15.35
CA LYS A 308 -8.79 4.23 15.54
C LYS A 308 -9.46 5.53 15.12
N ILE A 309 -9.37 6.55 15.96
CA ILE A 309 -9.85 7.89 15.70
C ILE A 309 -8.66 8.82 15.78
N ASN A 310 -8.56 9.77 14.88
CA ASN A 310 -7.57 10.83 14.97
C ASN A 310 -8.22 12.22 14.92
N VAL A 311 -7.56 13.16 15.54
CA VAL A 311 -7.81 14.60 15.40
C VAL A 311 -6.47 15.22 15.08
N TYR A 312 -6.37 15.95 14.00
CA TYR A 312 -5.12 16.52 13.54
C TYR A 312 -5.27 17.98 13.11
N TYR A 313 -4.15 18.66 13.11
CA TYR A 313 -3.97 19.96 12.49
C TYR A 313 -2.86 19.85 11.47
N THR A 314 -3.02 20.44 10.30
CA THR A 314 -1.98 20.53 9.28
C THR A 314 -1.73 21.99 8.94
N TYR A 315 -0.47 22.39 9.03
CA TYR A 315 0.05 23.56 8.34
C TYR A 315 0.69 23.09 7.04
N ASP A 316 0.27 23.65 5.94
CA ASP A 316 0.76 23.31 4.61
C ASP A 316 1.32 24.57 3.93
N ASN A 317 2.47 24.42 3.26
CA ASN A 317 3.11 25.48 2.50
C ASN A 317 3.61 24.87 1.17
N ASP A 318 3.00 25.29 0.06
CA ASP A 318 3.34 24.82 -1.29
C ASP A 318 4.56 25.54 -1.90
N GLY A 319 5.26 26.35 -1.10
CA GLY A 319 6.39 27.19 -1.52
C GLY A 319 5.98 28.60 -1.94
N GLU A 320 4.70 28.87 -2.17
CA GLU A 320 4.16 30.18 -2.53
C GLU A 320 3.05 30.64 -1.58
N ASN A 321 2.17 29.72 -1.22
CA ASN A 321 1.03 29.99 -0.37
C ASN A 321 1.09 29.07 0.84
N SER A 322 0.36 29.45 1.87
CA SER A 322 0.18 28.61 3.05
C SER A 322 -1.30 28.38 3.34
N ALA A 323 -1.62 27.18 3.80
CA ALA A 323 -2.95 26.79 4.20
C ALA A 323 -2.91 26.10 5.56
N ASN A 324 -4.04 26.14 6.26
CA ASN A 324 -4.20 25.49 7.56
C ASN A 324 -5.44 24.60 7.52
N TYR A 325 -5.33 23.42 8.07
CA TYR A 325 -6.41 22.44 8.10
C TYR A 325 -6.58 21.88 9.51
N VAL A 326 -7.81 21.62 9.89
CA VAL A 326 -8.13 20.81 11.07
C VAL A 326 -9.02 19.67 10.60
N GLY A 327 -8.62 18.46 10.94
CA GLY A 327 -9.34 17.28 10.51
C GLY A 327 -9.56 16.27 11.62
N THR A 328 -10.49 15.37 11.37
CA THR A 328 -10.71 14.18 12.17
C THR A 328 -11.08 13.01 11.28
N GLY A 329 -10.59 11.85 11.62
CA GLY A 329 -10.88 10.63 10.88
C GLY A 329 -11.17 9.46 11.81
N VAL A 330 -11.85 8.46 11.26
CA VAL A 330 -12.12 7.19 11.92
C VAL A 330 -11.82 6.04 10.98
N LYS A 331 -11.12 5.04 11.49
CA LYS A 331 -10.89 3.74 10.85
C LYS A 331 -11.43 2.65 11.75
N VAL A 332 -12.24 1.77 11.21
CA VAL A 332 -12.74 0.58 11.90
C VAL A 332 -12.28 -0.65 11.14
N SER A 333 -11.55 -1.54 11.82
CA SER A 333 -11.09 -2.83 11.28
C SER A 333 -11.99 -3.97 11.80
N PHE A 334 -12.21 -5.02 11.01
CA PHE A 334 -13.05 -6.16 11.37
C PHE A 334 -12.53 -7.47 10.77
#